data_cad1de60864fbfccc7509b93399f1628
#
_entry.id   cad1de60864fbfccc7509b93399f1628
#
_cell.length_a   1.000
_cell.length_b   1.000
_cell.length_c   1.000
_cell.angle_alpha   90.00
_cell.angle_beta   90.00
_cell.angle_gamma   90.00
#
_symmetry.space_group_name_H-M   'P 1'
#
loop_
_entity.id
_entity.type
_entity.pdbx_description
1 polymer ?
#
loop_
_entity_poly.entity_id
_entity_poly.type
_entity_poly.pdbx_seq_one_letter_code
_entity_poly.pdbx_strand_id
1 'polypeptide(L)'
;MSGHCQQDGGFVGDSGCTHPNHQHSELVKRIVDGAGRPTRITPREAEAALREGFYVNGPNGTRIGFGERLLDHIDAHGAEDAAGRKTFLQFAVNTVVSPDRVDKNHRGLKGRTAYAKRFRDFSMLVVSDSATNSVEEVFTIIPKRGGGR
;
A
#
# COMPACT_ATOMS: atom_id res chain seq x y z
N MET A 1 4.81 25.21 11.33
CA MET A 1 5.22 25.04 10.54
C MET A 1 5.55 24.80 10.12
N SER A 2 5.41 24.33 10.33
CA SER A 2 5.90 24.03 9.56
C SER A 2 6.22 23.67 9.12
N GLY A 3 6.27 23.13 9.14
CA GLY A 3 6.87 22.71 8.19
C GLY A 3 6.91 22.30 7.83
N HIS A 4 7.03 21.82 7.43
CA HIS A 4 7.50 21.51 6.44
C HIS A 4 7.73 21.12 5.73
N CYS A 5 7.44 20.84 5.66
CA CYS A 5 7.85 20.56 4.61
C CYS A 5 7.87 21.17 4.56
N GLN A 6 7.89 21.18 5.19
CA GLN A 6 8.31 21.71 4.75
C GLN A 6 8.45 22.02 4.60
N GLN A 7 8.03 21.94 5.08
CA GLN A 7 8.55 22.27 4.54
C GLN A 7 8.27 22.52 4.29
N ASP A 8 7.58 22.47 4.81
CA ASP A 8 7.72 22.72 4.20
C ASP A 8 7.13 22.77 3.96
N GLY A 9 6.19 22.76 4.39
CA GLY A 9 6.15 22.73 3.59
C GLY A 9 5.50 22.29 3.47
N GLY A 10 4.87 22.05 3.51
CA GLY A 10 4.85 21.59 2.75
C GLY A 10 4.13 21.06 2.72
N PHE A 11 3.52 20.74 2.46
CA PHE A 11 3.49 20.17 1.80
C PHE A 11 3.25 20.34 1.34
N VAL A 12 2.91 20.21 1.77
CA VAL A 12 3.24 20.23 0.93
C VAL A 12 3.22 20.28 0.43
N GLY A 13 2.76 20.19 0.69
CA GLY A 13 3.29 20.15 -0.21
C GLY A 13 3.46 20.43 -0.41
N ASP A 14 3.46 20.44 -0.53
CA ASP A 14 4.21 20.54 -1.04
C ASP A 14 4.77 20.89 -1.20
N SER A 15 4.27 21.22 -1.15
CA SER A 15 5.18 21.39 -1.36
C SER A 15 5.94 21.39 -1.19
N GLY A 16 5.66 22.11 -1.24
CA GLY A 16 7.09 21.97 -1.12
C GLY A 16 7.61 20.70 -0.51
N CYS A 17 6.85 20.00 0.11
CA CYS A 17 7.27 18.72 0.66
C CYS A 17 7.15 17.65 -0.40
N THR A 18 8.28 17.10 -0.81
CA THR A 18 8.32 16.05 -1.80
C THR A 18 8.48 14.66 -1.19
N HIS A 19 8.82 14.60 0.07
CA HIS A 19 9.03 13.32 0.75
C HIS A 19 7.70 12.62 0.99
N PRO A 20 7.51 11.38 0.51
CA PRO A 20 6.21 10.73 0.59
C PRO A 20 5.60 10.65 1.97
N ASN A 21 6.42 10.44 2.99
CA ASN A 21 5.93 10.26 4.35
C ASN A 21 6.30 11.40 5.27
N HIS A 22 6.62 12.56 4.70
CA HIS A 22 7.19 13.65 5.46
C HIS A 22 6.34 14.11 6.62
N GLN A 23 5.06 14.28 6.44
CA GLN A 23 4.16 14.82 7.46
C GLN A 23 3.09 13.83 7.92
N HIS A 24 3.37 12.56 7.76
CA HIS A 24 2.40 11.55 8.13
C HIS A 24 2.33 11.31 9.63
N SER A 25 1.20 10.79 10.06
CA SER A 25 0.97 10.46 11.45
C SER A 25 1.92 9.37 11.94
N GLU A 26 2.00 9.24 13.26
CA GLU A 26 2.78 8.16 13.86
C GLU A 26 2.27 6.79 13.43
N LEU A 27 0.96 6.67 13.23
CA LEU A 27 0.39 5.40 12.78
C LEU A 27 0.93 4.99 11.41
N VAL A 28 0.89 5.91 10.45
CA VAL A 28 1.40 5.61 9.10
C VAL A 28 2.89 5.32 9.15
N LYS A 29 3.65 6.10 9.89
CA LYS A 29 5.09 5.85 10.03
C LYS A 29 5.36 4.46 10.60
N ARG A 30 4.61 4.08 11.63
CA ARG A 30 4.79 2.77 12.25
C ARG A 30 4.49 1.64 11.26
N ILE A 31 3.42 1.79 10.48
CA ILE A 31 3.04 0.78 9.50
C ILE A 31 4.10 0.65 8.42
N VAL A 32 4.55 1.77 7.87
CA VAL A 32 5.53 1.76 6.79
C VAL A 32 6.89 1.26 7.30
N ASP A 33 7.33 1.76 8.45
CA ASP A 33 8.62 1.37 8.99
C ASP A 33 8.63 -0.09 9.42
N GLY A 34 7.49 -0.61 9.87
CA GLY A 34 7.39 -2.00 10.30
C GLY A 34 7.19 -2.98 9.17
N ALA A 35 7.05 -2.51 7.93
CA ALA A 35 6.71 -3.41 6.83
C ALA A 35 7.78 -4.44 6.52
N GLY A 36 9.03 -4.22 6.93
CA GLY A 36 10.08 -5.23 6.77
C GLY A 36 9.86 -6.46 7.63
N ARG A 37 9.07 -6.33 8.69
CA ARG A 37 8.64 -7.46 9.54
C ARG A 37 7.15 -7.34 9.74
N PRO A 38 6.36 -7.63 8.69
CA PRO A 38 4.93 -7.31 8.74
C PRO A 38 4.18 -8.12 9.78
N THR A 39 3.21 -7.47 10.41
CA THR A 39 2.31 -8.10 11.36
C THR A 39 0.88 -7.73 11.01
N ARG A 40 -0.06 -8.45 11.59
CA ARG A 40 -1.47 -8.10 11.47
C ARG A 40 -1.74 -6.83 12.27
N ILE A 41 -2.54 -5.94 11.74
CA ILE A 41 -2.96 -4.73 12.44
C ILE A 41 -4.48 -4.75 12.55
N THR A 42 -5.03 -3.86 13.37
CA THR A 42 -6.49 -3.83 13.50
C THR A 42 -7.12 -3.22 12.25
N PRO A 43 -8.37 -3.60 11.94
CA PRO A 43 -9.07 -2.95 10.82
C PRO A 43 -9.14 -1.44 10.97
N ARG A 44 -9.33 -0.95 12.20
CA ARG A 44 -9.41 0.49 12.45
C ARG A 44 -8.10 1.19 12.11
N GLU A 45 -6.97 0.58 12.48
CA GLU A 45 -5.66 1.14 12.14
C GLU A 45 -5.46 1.20 10.63
N ALA A 46 -5.85 0.12 9.94
CA ALA A 46 -5.73 0.08 8.49
C ALA A 46 -6.60 1.16 7.84
N GLU A 47 -7.85 1.31 8.31
CA GLU A 47 -8.73 2.34 7.78
C GLU A 47 -8.13 3.73 7.93
N ALA A 48 -7.63 4.03 9.13
CA ALA A 48 -7.06 5.34 9.40
C ALA A 48 -5.86 5.61 8.49
N ALA A 49 -4.98 4.62 8.33
CA ALA A 49 -3.82 4.77 7.47
C ALA A 49 -4.20 4.98 6.02
N LEU A 50 -5.19 4.23 5.52
CA LEU A 50 -5.63 4.36 4.13
C LEU A 50 -6.37 5.66 3.88
N ARG A 51 -7.13 6.17 4.85
CA ARG A 51 -7.77 7.48 4.69
C ARG A 51 -6.74 8.59 4.63
N GLU A 52 -5.67 8.47 5.39
CA GLU A 52 -4.57 9.42 5.33
C GLU A 52 -3.82 9.31 4.01
N GLY A 53 -3.58 8.08 3.57
CA GLY A 53 -2.83 7.82 2.35
C GLY A 53 -1.33 7.92 2.53
N PHE A 54 -0.60 7.06 1.85
CA PHE A 54 0.87 7.08 1.91
C PHE A 54 1.44 6.40 0.67
N TYR A 55 2.72 6.67 0.40
CA TYR A 55 3.46 6.04 -0.70
C TYR A 55 4.61 5.22 -0.15
N VAL A 56 4.97 4.18 -0.88
CA VAL A 56 6.19 3.42 -0.60
C VAL A 56 6.93 3.25 -1.92
N ASN A 57 8.20 2.91 -1.84
CA ASN A 57 9.02 2.69 -3.02
C ASN A 57 9.01 1.20 -3.36
N GLY A 58 8.55 0.90 -4.55
CA GLY A 58 8.59 -0.46 -5.08
C GLY A 58 9.88 -0.71 -5.83
N PRO A 59 9.95 -1.84 -6.52
CA PRO A 59 11.11 -2.17 -7.34
C PRO A 59 11.30 -1.12 -8.42
N ASN A 60 12.55 -0.89 -8.80
CA ASN A 60 12.91 0.01 -9.89
C ASN A 60 12.50 1.46 -9.64
N GLY A 61 12.33 1.85 -8.36
CA GLY A 61 12.05 3.23 -8.02
C GLY A 61 10.61 3.66 -8.24
N THR A 62 9.72 2.75 -8.56
CA THR A 62 8.30 3.09 -8.72
C THR A 62 7.72 3.48 -7.37
N ARG A 63 6.95 4.56 -7.35
CA ARG A 63 6.23 4.97 -6.16
C ARG A 63 4.85 4.32 -6.18
N ILE A 64 4.49 3.70 -5.08
CA ILE A 64 3.26 2.92 -4.99
C ILE A 64 2.41 3.47 -3.87
N GLY A 65 1.21 3.95 -4.22
CA GLY A 65 0.32 4.60 -3.27
C GLY A 65 -0.71 3.65 -2.69
N PHE A 66 -0.94 3.82 -1.40
CA PHE A 66 -1.99 3.13 -0.67
C PHE A 66 -2.91 4.21 -0.10
N GLY A 67 -4.20 4.15 -0.43
CA GLY A 67 -5.10 5.20 -0.02
C GLY A 67 -6.55 4.80 -0.08
N GLU A 68 -7.42 5.78 -0.20
CA GLU A 68 -8.86 5.57 -0.14
C GLU A 68 -9.39 4.68 -1.25
N ARG A 69 -8.75 4.68 -2.40
CA ARG A 69 -9.19 3.80 -3.48
C ARG A 69 -9.13 2.33 -3.06
N LEU A 70 -8.05 1.95 -2.38
CA LEU A 70 -7.93 0.60 -1.85
C LEU A 70 -8.99 0.36 -0.77
N LEU A 71 -9.17 1.32 0.12
CA LEU A 71 -10.14 1.19 1.20
C LEU A 71 -11.54 0.98 0.64
N ASP A 72 -11.94 1.79 -0.33
CA ASP A 72 -13.25 1.67 -0.94
C ASP A 72 -13.45 0.33 -1.62
N HIS A 73 -12.42 -0.16 -2.30
CA HIS A 73 -12.50 -1.45 -2.96
C HIS A 73 -12.65 -2.59 -1.96
N ILE A 74 -11.89 -2.52 -0.87
CA ILE A 74 -11.99 -3.54 0.18
C ILE A 74 -13.40 -3.52 0.80
N ASP A 75 -13.91 -2.33 1.12
CA ASP A 75 -15.22 -2.21 1.75
C ASP A 75 -16.36 -2.71 0.86
N ALA A 76 -16.15 -2.70 -0.44
CA ALA A 76 -17.16 -3.18 -1.38
C ALA A 76 -17.37 -4.70 -1.30
N HIS A 77 -16.50 -5.43 -0.62
CA HIS A 77 -16.60 -6.88 -0.51
C HIS A 77 -17.40 -7.37 0.68
N GLY A 78 -18.04 -6.47 1.41
CA GLY A 78 -18.82 -6.84 2.59
C GLY A 78 -18.01 -6.71 3.87
N ALA A 79 -18.68 -6.45 4.96
CA ALA A 79 -18.03 -6.02 6.20
C ALA A 79 -17.05 -7.05 6.76
N GLU A 80 -17.44 -8.31 6.77
CA GLU A 80 -16.60 -9.35 7.36
C GLU A 80 -15.32 -9.57 6.56
N ASP A 81 -15.46 -9.68 5.23
CA ASP A 81 -14.30 -9.86 4.37
C ASP A 81 -13.40 -8.63 4.41
N ALA A 82 -14.00 -7.44 4.43
CA ALA A 82 -13.26 -6.20 4.47
C ALA A 82 -12.40 -6.11 5.74
N ALA A 83 -12.98 -6.44 6.89
CA ALA A 83 -12.24 -6.40 8.14
C ALA A 83 -11.03 -7.34 8.08
N GLY A 84 -11.23 -8.54 7.55
CA GLY A 84 -10.14 -9.51 7.41
C GLY A 84 -9.02 -8.99 6.53
N ARG A 85 -9.36 -8.46 5.37
CA ARG A 85 -8.34 -7.95 4.43
C ARG A 85 -7.57 -6.78 5.02
N LYS A 86 -8.24 -5.90 5.75
CA LYS A 86 -7.59 -4.73 6.34
C LYS A 86 -6.46 -5.12 7.28
N THR A 87 -6.62 -6.23 8.00
CA THR A 87 -5.57 -6.66 8.94
C THR A 87 -4.29 -7.06 8.25
N PHE A 88 -4.30 -7.28 6.94
CA PHE A 88 -3.12 -7.66 6.18
C PHE A 88 -2.43 -6.48 5.49
N LEU A 89 -2.82 -5.25 5.81
CA LEU A 89 -2.26 -4.09 5.11
C LEU A 89 -0.73 -4.06 5.14
N GLN A 90 -0.12 -4.34 6.28
CA GLN A 90 1.33 -4.28 6.38
C GLN A 90 2.00 -5.37 5.53
N PHE A 91 1.35 -6.52 5.41
CA PHE A 91 1.84 -7.57 4.51
C PHE A 91 1.75 -7.14 3.05
N ALA A 92 0.72 -6.37 2.70
CA ALA A 92 0.61 -5.84 1.35
C ALA A 92 1.71 -4.83 1.06
N VAL A 93 2.03 -3.98 2.02
CA VAL A 93 3.15 -3.03 1.86
C VAL A 93 4.45 -3.78 1.65
N ASN A 94 4.73 -4.80 2.46
CA ASN A 94 5.93 -5.63 2.29
C ASN A 94 5.96 -6.25 0.90
N THR A 95 4.82 -6.70 0.41
CA THR A 95 4.73 -7.37 -0.89
C THR A 95 5.17 -6.45 -2.04
N VAL A 96 4.75 -5.19 -2.02
CA VAL A 96 5.14 -4.28 -3.12
C VAL A 96 6.56 -3.77 -2.98
N VAL A 97 7.08 -3.70 -1.75
CA VAL A 97 8.45 -3.26 -1.53
C VAL A 97 9.46 -4.36 -1.90
N SER A 98 9.11 -5.61 -1.63
CA SER A 98 10.01 -6.73 -1.83
C SER A 98 9.25 -7.95 -2.35
N PRO A 99 8.73 -7.87 -3.57
CA PRO A 99 7.90 -8.96 -4.11
C PRO A 99 8.74 -10.15 -4.54
N ASP A 100 8.10 -11.34 -4.52
CA ASP A 100 8.70 -12.51 -5.14
C ASP A 100 8.52 -12.47 -6.65
N ARG A 101 7.44 -11.85 -7.12
CA ARG A 101 7.14 -11.78 -8.54
C ARG A 101 6.34 -10.52 -8.86
N VAL A 102 6.61 -9.95 -10.02
CA VAL A 102 5.88 -8.78 -10.54
C VAL A 102 5.39 -9.12 -11.93
N ASP A 103 4.08 -9.00 -12.16
CA ASP A 103 3.48 -9.20 -13.46
C ASP A 103 2.94 -7.88 -13.98
N LYS A 104 3.58 -7.34 -14.99
CA LYS A 104 3.07 -6.14 -15.64
C LYS A 104 1.97 -6.52 -16.62
N ASN A 105 1.03 -5.60 -16.82
CA ASN A 105 -0.13 -5.85 -17.67
C ASN A 105 -0.92 -7.07 -17.20
N HIS A 106 -1.16 -7.10 -15.90
CA HIS A 106 -1.85 -8.20 -15.26
C HIS A 106 -3.17 -8.52 -15.95
N ARG A 107 -3.37 -9.78 -16.28
CA ARG A 107 -4.55 -10.26 -17.02
C ARG A 107 -4.73 -9.54 -18.35
N GLY A 108 -3.63 -9.13 -18.97
CA GLY A 108 -3.68 -8.43 -20.24
C GLY A 108 -4.14 -6.99 -20.17
N LEU A 109 -4.30 -6.44 -18.96
CA LEU A 109 -4.79 -5.08 -18.80
C LEU A 109 -3.61 -4.12 -18.69
N LYS A 110 -3.46 -3.30 -19.72
CA LYS A 110 -2.36 -2.35 -19.80
C LYS A 110 -2.39 -1.40 -18.60
N GLY A 111 -1.24 -1.16 -18.01
CA GLY A 111 -1.12 -0.27 -16.87
C GLY A 111 -1.42 -0.92 -15.54
N ARG A 112 -1.83 -2.19 -15.55
CA ARG A 112 -2.15 -2.89 -14.32
C ARG A 112 -0.99 -3.81 -13.95
N THR A 113 -0.50 -3.70 -12.71
CA THR A 113 0.65 -4.48 -12.24
C THR A 113 0.23 -5.30 -11.03
N ALA A 114 0.60 -6.57 -11.01
CA ALA A 114 0.36 -7.43 -9.87
C ALA A 114 1.68 -7.77 -9.20
N TYR A 115 1.71 -7.63 -7.88
CA TYR A 115 2.85 -7.98 -7.05
C TYR A 115 2.45 -9.18 -6.21
N ALA A 116 3.26 -10.21 -6.20
CA ALA A 116 2.96 -11.43 -5.47
C ALA A 116 4.09 -11.78 -4.52
N LYS A 117 3.73 -12.26 -3.34
CA LYS A 117 4.71 -12.71 -2.37
C LYS A 117 4.14 -13.83 -1.52
N ARG A 118 4.98 -14.83 -1.27
CA ARG A 118 4.62 -15.93 -0.41
C ARG A 118 5.08 -15.66 1.01
N PHE A 119 4.16 -15.79 1.94
CA PHE A 119 4.47 -15.73 3.37
C PHE A 119 4.31 -17.14 3.94
N ARG A 120 4.54 -17.27 5.23
CA ARG A 120 4.57 -18.60 5.83
C ARG A 120 3.26 -19.38 5.66
N ASP A 121 2.13 -18.73 5.97
CA ASP A 121 0.85 -19.42 6.00
C ASP A 121 -0.10 -18.99 4.90
N PHE A 122 0.31 -18.08 4.05
CA PHE A 122 -0.53 -17.54 3.00
C PHE A 122 0.33 -16.87 1.95
N SER A 123 -0.30 -16.50 0.84
CA SER A 123 0.36 -15.63 -0.11
C SER A 123 -0.46 -14.37 -0.31
N MET A 124 0.21 -13.31 -0.73
CA MET A 124 -0.41 -12.01 -0.92
C MET A 124 -0.31 -11.63 -2.38
N LEU A 125 -1.41 -11.16 -2.93
CA LEU A 125 -1.46 -10.56 -4.25
C LEU A 125 -1.90 -9.11 -4.07
N VAL A 126 -1.12 -8.18 -4.63
CA VAL A 126 -1.43 -6.76 -4.59
C VAL A 126 -1.50 -6.27 -6.02
N VAL A 127 -2.57 -5.61 -6.40
CA VAL A 127 -2.75 -5.13 -7.77
C VAL A 127 -2.86 -3.62 -7.77
N SER A 128 -2.11 -2.99 -8.66
CA SER A 128 -2.11 -1.54 -8.80
C SER A 128 -2.43 -1.13 -10.23
N ASP A 129 -2.87 0.11 -10.37
CA ASP A 129 -3.00 0.76 -11.67
C ASP A 129 -1.95 1.84 -11.80
N SER A 130 -1.47 2.01 -13.01
CA SER A 130 -0.54 3.09 -13.31
C SER A 130 -1.28 4.43 -13.27
N ALA A 131 -0.79 5.35 -12.45
CA ALA A 131 -1.33 6.70 -12.38
C ALA A 131 -0.53 7.63 -13.29
N THR A 132 0.78 7.45 -13.29
CA THR A 132 1.69 8.16 -14.21
C THR A 132 2.82 7.19 -14.54
N ASN A 133 3.83 7.66 -15.28
CA ASN A 133 4.93 6.80 -15.69
C ASN A 133 5.68 6.16 -14.53
N SER A 134 5.72 6.81 -13.39
CA SER A 134 6.51 6.32 -12.26
C SER A 134 5.70 6.20 -10.97
N VAL A 135 4.38 6.34 -11.06
CA VAL A 135 3.50 6.27 -9.89
C VAL A 135 2.39 5.28 -10.17
N GLU A 136 2.17 4.38 -9.22
CA GLU A 136 1.09 3.41 -9.26
C GLU A 136 0.22 3.60 -8.03
N GLU A 137 -1.03 3.18 -8.15
CA GLU A 137 -1.96 3.23 -7.02
C GLU A 137 -2.56 1.85 -6.81
N VAL A 138 -2.41 1.33 -5.61
CA VAL A 138 -2.98 0.02 -5.27
C VAL A 138 -4.50 0.15 -5.15
N PHE A 139 -5.21 -0.77 -5.77
CA PHE A 139 -6.67 -0.77 -5.65
C PHE A 139 -7.22 -2.06 -5.05
N THR A 140 -6.43 -3.12 -4.95
CA THR A 140 -6.89 -4.32 -4.26
C THR A 140 -5.74 -5.11 -3.67
N ILE A 141 -6.00 -5.76 -2.55
CA ILE A 141 -5.08 -6.71 -1.93
C ILE A 141 -5.85 -7.99 -1.68
N ILE A 142 -5.22 -9.12 -1.96
CA ILE A 142 -5.88 -10.42 -1.86
C ILE A 142 -4.97 -11.39 -1.12
N PRO A 143 -5.17 -11.56 0.20
CA PRO A 143 -4.46 -12.62 0.91
C PRO A 143 -5.13 -13.96 0.60
N LYS A 144 -4.31 -14.95 0.25
CA LYS A 144 -4.81 -16.28 -0.08
C LYS A 144 -4.22 -17.29 0.89
N ARG A 145 -5.10 -17.89 1.67
CA ARG A 145 -4.70 -18.88 2.63
C ARG A 145 -4.10 -20.11 1.93
N GLY A 146 -3.05 -20.66 2.51
CA GLY A 146 -2.41 -21.84 1.96
C GLY A 146 -1.88 -21.61 0.57
N GLY A 147 -1.68 -20.37 0.20
CA GLY A 147 -1.48 -19.95 -1.16
C GLY A 147 -0.19 -20.42 -1.73
N GLY A 148 0.14 -21.34 -1.91
CA GLY A 148 1.27 -21.84 -2.61
C GLY A 148 0.90 -23.00 -3.46
N ARG A 149 -0.28 -23.15 -3.51
CA ARG A 149 -0.73 -24.28 -4.28
C ARG A 149 -1.14 -24.01 -5.65
#